data_8de7c679b51045812e1eb65dafeef933
#
_entry.id   8de7c679b51045812e1eb65dafeef933
#
_cell.length_a   1.000
_cell.length_b   1.000
_cell.length_c   1.000
_cell.angle_alpha   90.00
_cell.angle_beta   90.00
_cell.angle_gamma   90.00
#
_symmetry.space_group_name_H-M   'P 1'
#
loop_
_entity.id
_entity.type
_entity.pdbx_description
1 polymer ?
#
loop_
_entity_poly.entity_id
_entity_poly.type
_entity_poly.pdbx_seq_one_letter_code
_entity_poly.pdbx_strand_id
1 'polypeptide(L)'
;KFESYFNFTFVRNPWDRFVSLWFKFKEEPILQNQFNVLYDLSPYCDFDDMESVLRYLWLSDKKGMLLPFWFKPQYEFIHDSNLRVLTNYVGSYEKLQFCFDFLCDRIDFPQRELPWSEDKHRRKEKDKKHYTEFYEKRTENMIRDVYSEDIRTWGYEFGD
;
A
#
# COMPACT_ATOMS: atom_id res chain seq x y z
N LYS A 1 7.59 6.84 -26.02
CA LYS A 1 7.44 5.38 -26.24
C LYS A 1 6.41 4.75 -25.29
N PHE A 2 6.23 5.22 -24.04
CA PHE A 2 5.23 4.71 -23.10
C PHE A 2 3.79 5.14 -23.43
N GLU A 3 3.61 6.28 -24.06
CA GLU A 3 2.29 6.85 -24.45
C GLU A 3 1.51 5.99 -25.45
N SER A 4 2.17 5.04 -26.12
CA SER A 4 1.54 4.11 -27.05
C SER A 4 1.00 2.83 -26.40
N TYR A 5 1.27 2.62 -25.13
CA TYR A 5 0.80 1.44 -24.37
C TYR A 5 -0.38 1.81 -23.49
N PHE A 6 -1.26 0.85 -23.28
CA PHE A 6 -2.29 0.97 -22.26
C PHE A 6 -1.66 0.67 -20.89
N ASN A 7 -1.50 1.70 -20.09
CA ASN A 7 -0.87 1.61 -18.77
C ASN A 7 -1.94 1.51 -17.69
N PHE A 8 -1.78 0.59 -16.76
CA PHE A 8 -2.69 0.44 -15.65
C PHE A 8 -1.96 0.16 -14.35
N THR A 9 -2.64 0.40 -13.25
CA THR A 9 -2.18 0.07 -11.91
C THR A 9 -3.35 -0.29 -11.00
N PHE A 10 -3.04 -0.84 -9.83
CA PHE A 10 -4.01 -1.08 -8.78
C PHE A 10 -3.61 -0.30 -7.52
N VAL A 11 -4.62 0.23 -6.86
CA VAL A 11 -4.49 0.88 -5.56
C VAL A 11 -5.26 0.09 -4.51
N ARG A 12 -4.87 0.20 -3.27
CA ARG A 12 -5.45 -0.53 -2.14
C ARG A 12 -5.77 0.45 -1.03
N ASN A 13 -6.80 0.14 -0.24
CA ASN A 13 -7.14 0.88 0.96
C ASN A 13 -5.88 1.13 1.80
N PRO A 14 -5.51 2.38 2.13
CA PRO A 14 -4.25 2.71 2.80
C PRO A 14 -4.05 2.04 4.15
N TRP A 15 -5.11 1.86 4.93
CA TRP A 15 -5.04 1.16 6.21
C TRP A 15 -4.75 -0.33 6.04
N ASP A 16 -5.44 -0.99 5.11
CA ASP A 16 -5.21 -2.39 4.80
C ASP A 16 -3.82 -2.62 4.16
N ARG A 17 -3.41 -1.72 3.27
CA ARG A 17 -2.08 -1.72 2.66
C ARG A 17 -0.98 -1.63 3.71
N PHE A 18 -1.11 -0.70 4.67
CA PHE A 18 -0.12 -0.52 5.71
C PHE A 18 0.02 -1.76 6.60
N VAL A 19 -1.08 -2.34 7.08
CA VAL A 19 -1.06 -3.58 7.86
C VAL A 19 -0.40 -4.72 7.09
N SER A 20 -0.70 -4.85 5.80
CA SER A 20 -0.10 -5.86 4.93
C SER A 20 1.42 -5.67 4.77
N LEU A 21 1.88 -4.44 4.60
CA LEU A 21 3.32 -4.10 4.53
C LEU A 21 4.01 -4.34 5.86
N TRP A 22 3.41 -3.90 6.97
CA TRP A 22 3.96 -4.13 8.30
C TRP A 22 4.19 -5.62 8.58
N PHE A 23 3.20 -6.49 8.31
CA PHE A 23 3.38 -7.93 8.46
C PHE A 23 4.50 -8.47 7.58
N LYS A 24 4.59 -8.01 6.35
CA LYS A 24 5.65 -8.42 5.43
C LYS A 24 7.04 -8.08 6.00
N PHE A 25 7.22 -6.87 6.50
CA PHE A 25 8.49 -6.47 7.11
C PHE A 25 8.76 -7.22 8.41
N LYS A 26 7.73 -7.43 9.25
CA LYS A 26 7.84 -8.19 10.50
C LYS A 26 8.29 -9.63 10.27
N GLU A 27 7.82 -10.29 9.22
CA GLU A 27 8.10 -11.68 8.92
C GLU A 27 9.39 -11.90 8.12
N GLU A 28 9.95 -10.85 7.51
CA GLU A 28 11.13 -10.94 6.64
C GLU A 28 12.32 -10.13 7.18
N PRO A 29 13.18 -10.73 8.02
CA PRO A 29 14.35 -10.04 8.59
C PRO A 29 15.31 -9.45 7.55
N ILE A 30 15.38 -10.04 6.36
CA ILE A 30 16.20 -9.52 5.26
C ILE A 30 15.66 -8.15 4.80
N LEU A 31 14.35 -8.02 4.67
CA LEU A 31 13.72 -6.74 4.30
C LEU A 31 13.91 -5.69 5.41
N GLN A 32 13.76 -6.08 6.67
CA GLN A 32 14.04 -5.19 7.81
C GLN A 32 15.47 -4.66 7.75
N ASN A 33 16.44 -5.54 7.52
CA ASN A 33 17.85 -5.16 7.46
C ASN A 33 18.13 -4.20 6.28
N GLN A 34 17.62 -4.52 5.10
CA GLN A 34 17.73 -3.63 3.94
C GLN A 34 17.11 -2.26 4.21
N PHE A 35 15.96 -2.24 4.84
CA PHE A 35 15.25 -1.03 5.21
C PHE A 35 16.05 -0.19 6.21
N ASN A 36 16.57 -0.81 7.25
CA ASN A 36 17.40 -0.17 8.27
C ASN A 36 18.67 0.44 7.66
N VAL A 37 19.34 -0.29 6.77
CA VAL A 37 20.56 0.19 6.09
C VAL A 37 20.28 1.38 5.16
N LEU A 38 19.16 1.32 4.42
CA LEU A 38 18.83 2.37 3.43
C LEU A 38 18.35 3.67 4.09
N TYR A 39 17.70 3.57 5.24
CA TYR A 39 17.02 4.72 5.88
C TYR A 39 17.55 5.04 7.27
N ASP A 40 18.58 4.34 7.74
CA ASP A 40 19.19 4.51 9.09
C ASP A 40 18.16 4.48 10.22
N LEU A 41 17.26 3.49 10.19
CA LEU A 41 16.09 3.44 11.05
C LEU A 41 16.26 2.64 12.34
N SER A 42 17.33 1.83 12.44
CA SER A 42 17.48 0.85 13.50
C SER A 42 17.31 1.39 14.93
N PRO A 43 17.60 2.67 15.25
CA PRO A 43 17.30 3.20 16.58
C PRO A 43 15.87 3.73 16.75
N TYR A 44 15.08 3.84 15.68
CA TYR A 44 13.81 4.59 15.71
C TYR A 44 12.58 3.78 15.36
N CYS A 45 12.77 2.57 14.85
CA CYS A 45 11.68 1.78 14.29
C CYS A 45 11.79 0.30 14.73
N ASP A 46 10.83 -0.12 15.54
CA ASP A 46 10.68 -1.51 15.94
C ASP A 46 9.59 -2.15 15.04
N PHE A 47 10.00 -3.10 14.20
CA PHE A 47 9.07 -3.80 13.29
C PHE A 47 8.18 -4.82 14.01
N ASP A 48 8.49 -5.19 15.25
CA ASP A 48 7.59 -6.02 16.04
C ASP A 48 6.40 -5.23 16.59
N ASP A 49 6.53 -3.91 16.68
CA ASP A 49 5.48 -2.99 17.07
C ASP A 49 4.98 -2.14 15.89
N MET A 50 3.74 -2.38 15.48
CA MET A 50 3.10 -1.64 14.39
C MET A 50 3.03 -0.13 14.67
N GLU A 51 2.76 0.27 15.91
CA GLU A 51 2.67 1.69 16.27
C GLU A 51 4.03 2.37 16.15
N SER A 52 5.12 1.69 16.48
CA SER A 52 6.49 2.20 16.33
C SER A 52 6.79 2.56 14.86
N VAL A 53 6.51 1.63 13.94
CA VAL A 53 6.69 1.86 12.51
C VAL A 53 5.83 3.03 12.02
N LEU A 54 4.57 3.04 12.38
CA LEU A 54 3.62 4.06 11.94
C LEU A 54 3.98 5.45 12.49
N ARG A 55 4.38 5.53 13.76
CA ARG A 55 4.82 6.77 14.39
C ARG A 55 6.07 7.35 13.72
N TYR A 56 7.02 6.48 13.33
CA TYR A 56 8.16 6.92 12.53
C TYR A 56 7.73 7.54 11.21
N LEU A 57 6.86 6.88 10.44
CA LEU A 57 6.37 7.38 9.16
C LEU A 57 5.61 8.70 9.32
N TRP A 58 4.73 8.77 10.30
CA TRP A 58 3.94 9.97 10.58
C TRP A 58 4.83 11.17 10.98
N LEU A 59 5.84 10.95 11.83
CA LEU A 59 6.79 12.01 12.21
C LEU A 59 7.66 12.44 11.01
N SER A 60 8.05 11.51 10.15
CA SER A 60 8.81 11.82 8.94
C SER A 60 7.99 12.67 7.98
N ASP A 61 6.73 12.30 7.75
CA ASP A 61 5.78 13.06 6.95
C ASP A 61 5.59 14.49 7.49
N LYS A 62 5.31 14.63 8.79
CA LYS A 62 5.15 15.95 9.45
C LYS A 62 6.40 16.85 9.35
N LYS A 63 7.58 16.26 9.22
CA LYS A 63 8.84 16.99 9.02
C LYS A 63 9.17 17.23 7.55
N GLY A 64 8.32 16.81 6.62
CA GLY A 64 8.57 16.89 5.19
C GLY A 64 9.73 16.01 4.71
N MET A 65 10.05 14.94 5.46
CA MET A 65 11.07 13.97 5.08
C MET A 65 10.49 13.00 4.05
N LEU A 66 11.34 12.53 3.15
CA LEU A 66 10.93 11.48 2.20
C LEU A 66 10.61 10.18 2.93
N LEU A 67 9.43 9.67 2.69
CA LEU A 67 9.03 8.35 3.19
C LEU A 67 9.80 7.24 2.45
N PRO A 68 10.09 6.13 3.15
CA PRO A 68 10.67 4.97 2.52
C PRO A 68 9.81 4.45 1.36
N PHE A 69 10.45 4.01 0.28
CA PHE A 69 9.81 3.67 -0.99
C PHE A 69 8.51 2.85 -0.84
N TRP A 70 8.53 1.76 -0.06
CA TRP A 70 7.34 0.91 0.12
C TRP A 70 6.20 1.57 0.88
N PHE A 71 6.51 2.57 1.72
CA PHE A 71 5.53 3.30 2.55
C PHE A 71 5.11 4.64 1.95
N LYS A 72 5.59 4.99 0.77
CA LYS A 72 5.11 6.18 0.07
C LYS A 72 3.64 6.07 -0.27
N PRO A 73 2.90 7.21 -0.28
CA PRO A 73 1.56 7.25 -0.84
C PRO A 73 1.51 6.69 -2.26
N GLN A 74 0.47 5.94 -2.57
CA GLN A 74 0.27 5.37 -3.90
C GLN A 74 0.09 6.48 -4.94
N TYR A 75 -0.48 7.59 -4.51
CA TYR A 75 -0.63 8.79 -5.31
C TYR A 75 0.68 9.25 -5.96
N GLU A 76 1.80 9.20 -5.25
CA GLU A 76 3.11 9.61 -5.75
C GLU A 76 3.62 8.75 -6.92
N PHE A 77 3.16 7.52 -7.05
CA PHE A 77 3.55 6.63 -8.14
C PHE A 77 2.69 6.79 -9.40
N ILE A 78 1.54 7.42 -9.27
CA ILE A 78 0.52 7.49 -10.31
C ILE A 78 0.45 8.87 -10.96
N HIS A 79 1.01 9.88 -10.32
CA HIS A 79 1.02 11.26 -10.80
C HIS A 79 2.45 11.74 -11.07
N ASP A 80 2.58 12.60 -12.08
CA ASP A 80 3.82 13.35 -12.33
C ASP A 80 3.91 14.61 -11.43
N SER A 81 5.01 15.33 -11.53
CA SER A 81 5.22 16.60 -10.80
C SER A 81 4.20 17.70 -11.13
N ASN A 82 3.43 17.56 -12.21
CA ASN A 82 2.38 18.47 -12.62
C ASN A 82 0.98 17.93 -12.27
N LEU A 83 0.90 16.93 -11.42
CA LEU A 83 -0.32 16.26 -10.98
C LEU A 83 -1.11 15.57 -12.11
N ARG A 84 -0.45 15.24 -13.21
CA ARG A 84 -1.07 14.49 -14.31
C ARG A 84 -1.01 13.00 -13.99
N VAL A 85 -2.12 12.32 -14.20
CA VAL A 85 -2.21 10.86 -14.06
C VAL A 85 -1.36 10.19 -15.14
N LEU A 86 -0.46 9.31 -14.75
CA LEU A 86 0.48 8.59 -15.63
C LEU A 86 -0.10 7.30 -16.21
N THR A 87 -1.27 6.87 -15.73
CA THR A 87 -1.89 5.61 -16.12
C THR A 87 -3.24 5.84 -16.81
N ASN A 88 -3.58 4.94 -17.75
CA ASN A 88 -4.87 4.96 -18.43
C ASN A 88 -6.01 4.40 -17.55
N TYR A 89 -5.65 3.58 -16.56
CA TYR A 89 -6.61 2.96 -15.63
C TYR A 89 -6.00 2.74 -14.26
N VAL A 90 -6.81 3.03 -13.23
CA VAL A 90 -6.49 2.74 -11.83
C VAL A 90 -7.60 1.83 -11.29
N GLY A 91 -7.26 0.58 -11.01
CA GLY A 91 -8.18 -0.40 -10.41
C GLY A 91 -8.08 -0.45 -8.89
N SER A 92 -9.14 -0.92 -8.24
CA SER A 92 -9.14 -1.20 -6.79
C SER A 92 -8.68 -2.62 -6.52
N TYR A 93 -7.78 -2.80 -5.57
CA TYR A 93 -7.32 -4.12 -5.11
C TYR A 93 -8.45 -4.91 -4.44
N GLU A 94 -9.37 -4.23 -3.77
CA GLU A 94 -10.52 -4.80 -3.09
C GLU A 94 -11.51 -5.46 -4.08
N LYS A 95 -11.46 -5.01 -5.34
CA LYS A 95 -12.27 -5.53 -6.46
C LYS A 95 -11.39 -6.08 -7.59
N LEU A 96 -10.28 -6.72 -7.21
CA LEU A 96 -9.19 -7.07 -8.14
C LEU A 96 -9.66 -7.89 -9.34
N GLN A 97 -10.48 -8.94 -9.15
CA GLN A 97 -11.00 -9.76 -10.25
C GLN A 97 -11.87 -8.93 -11.21
N PHE A 98 -12.79 -8.15 -10.69
CA PHE A 98 -13.64 -7.27 -11.49
C PHE A 98 -12.82 -6.26 -12.31
N CYS A 99 -11.82 -5.64 -11.69
CA CYS A 99 -10.93 -4.71 -12.37
C CYS A 99 -10.06 -5.42 -13.42
N PHE A 100 -9.63 -6.64 -13.15
CA PHE A 100 -8.87 -7.45 -14.10
C PHE A 100 -9.72 -7.86 -15.32
N ASP A 101 -10.95 -8.28 -15.11
CA ASP A 101 -11.88 -8.63 -16.19
C ASP A 101 -12.14 -7.41 -17.09
N PHE A 102 -12.34 -6.23 -16.50
CA PHE A 102 -12.45 -4.97 -17.25
C PHE A 102 -11.20 -4.68 -18.09
N LEU A 103 -10.00 -4.92 -17.54
CA LEU A 103 -8.74 -4.75 -18.27
C LEU A 103 -8.64 -5.73 -19.44
N CYS A 104 -9.01 -7.01 -19.23
CA CYS A 104 -9.02 -8.02 -20.27
C CYS A 104 -9.90 -7.59 -21.46
N ASP A 105 -11.11 -7.12 -21.17
CA ASP A 105 -12.02 -6.60 -22.21
C ASP A 105 -11.43 -5.40 -22.95
N ARG A 106 -10.74 -4.52 -22.23
CA ARG A 106 -10.18 -3.29 -22.80
C ARG A 106 -9.01 -3.53 -23.74
N ILE A 107 -8.23 -4.59 -23.51
CA ILE A 107 -7.03 -4.92 -24.31
C ILE A 107 -7.21 -6.16 -25.19
N ASP A 108 -8.45 -6.64 -25.34
CA ASP A 108 -8.81 -7.86 -26.10
C ASP A 108 -8.01 -9.10 -25.64
N PHE A 109 -7.94 -9.28 -24.32
CA PHE A 109 -7.27 -10.41 -23.69
C PHE A 109 -8.30 -11.36 -23.08
N PRO A 110 -8.13 -12.69 -23.19
CA PRO A 110 -9.08 -13.65 -22.62
C PRO A 110 -9.22 -13.49 -21.11
N GLN A 111 -10.45 -13.32 -20.63
CA GLN A 111 -10.75 -13.30 -19.21
C GLN A 111 -10.33 -14.61 -18.55
N ARG A 112 -9.74 -14.53 -17.36
CA ARG A 112 -9.30 -15.67 -16.56
C ARG A 112 -9.53 -15.36 -15.09
N GLU A 113 -9.82 -16.37 -14.32
CA GLU A 113 -9.70 -16.25 -12.87
C GLU A 113 -8.26 -15.94 -12.50
N LEU A 114 -8.06 -14.91 -11.68
CA LEU A 114 -6.75 -14.60 -11.17
C LEU A 114 -6.28 -15.77 -10.30
N PRO A 115 -5.06 -16.28 -10.52
CA PRO A 115 -4.56 -17.39 -9.73
C PRO A 115 -4.48 -16.95 -8.27
N TRP A 116 -5.16 -17.68 -7.41
CA TRP A 116 -5.07 -17.47 -5.99
C TRP A 116 -3.70 -17.97 -5.51
N SER A 117 -2.79 -17.05 -5.25
CA SER A 117 -1.47 -17.40 -4.73
C SER A 117 -1.61 -17.88 -3.28
N GLU A 118 -1.27 -19.12 -3.01
CA GLU A 118 -0.99 -19.63 -1.67
C GLU A 118 0.39 -19.14 -1.20
N ASP A 119 0.62 -17.85 -1.28
CA ASP A 119 1.89 -17.27 -0.91
C ASP A 119 2.21 -17.62 0.55
N LYS A 120 3.44 -18.04 0.81
CA LYS A 120 3.95 -18.43 2.14
C LYS A 120 3.79 -17.31 3.18
N HIS A 121 3.63 -16.08 2.71
CA HIS A 121 3.40 -14.87 3.50
C HIS A 121 1.93 -14.61 3.84
N ARG A 122 1.03 -15.50 3.42
CA ARG A 122 -0.36 -15.41 3.83
C ARG A 122 -0.45 -15.65 5.32
N ARG A 123 -1.01 -14.70 6.03
CA ARG A 123 -1.37 -14.84 7.44
C ARG A 123 -2.01 -16.21 7.65
N LYS A 124 -1.50 -16.97 8.60
CA LYS A 124 -2.10 -18.25 8.99
C LYS A 124 -3.59 -17.99 9.27
N GLU A 125 -4.44 -18.96 8.98
CA GLU A 125 -5.88 -18.79 9.05
C GLU A 125 -6.40 -18.24 10.39
N LYS A 126 -5.71 -18.60 11.48
CA LYS A 126 -5.95 -18.10 12.86
C LYS A 126 -5.58 -16.62 13.06
N ASP A 127 -4.80 -16.03 12.17
CA ASP A 127 -4.33 -14.64 12.26
C ASP A 127 -5.08 -13.72 11.28
N LYS A 128 -6.17 -14.19 10.67
CA LYS A 128 -7.02 -13.44 9.73
C LYS A 128 -7.96 -12.47 10.47
N LYS A 129 -7.38 -11.60 11.25
CA LYS A 129 -8.12 -10.44 11.74
C LYS A 129 -8.38 -9.48 10.57
N HIS A 130 -9.53 -8.84 10.59
CA HIS A 130 -9.76 -7.72 9.68
C HIS A 130 -8.74 -6.62 10.00
N TYR A 131 -8.27 -5.87 8.99
CA TYR A 131 -7.21 -4.87 9.21
C TYR A 131 -7.62 -3.82 10.25
N THR A 132 -8.90 -3.52 10.40
CA THR A 132 -9.42 -2.55 11.39
C THR A 132 -9.13 -2.95 12.84
N GLU A 133 -8.96 -4.24 13.12
CA GLU A 133 -8.68 -4.75 14.47
C GLU A 133 -7.23 -4.48 14.94
N PHE A 134 -6.36 -3.99 14.05
CA PHE A 134 -4.99 -3.61 14.37
C PHE A 134 -4.86 -2.14 14.75
N TYR A 135 -5.92 -1.35 14.59
CA TYR A 135 -5.90 0.08 14.80
C TYR A 135 -6.63 0.51 16.05
N GLU A 136 -6.02 1.42 16.78
CA GLU A 136 -6.69 2.30 17.70
C GLU A 136 -7.01 3.63 16.98
N LYS A 137 -7.89 4.46 17.56
CA LYS A 137 -8.27 5.73 16.94
C LYS A 137 -7.09 6.64 16.62
N ARG A 138 -6.06 6.60 17.44
CA ARG A 138 -4.82 7.37 17.23
C ARG A 138 -4.06 6.91 15.99
N THR A 139 -3.83 5.62 15.88
CA THR A 139 -3.08 5.01 14.76
C THR A 139 -3.86 5.07 13.45
N GLU A 140 -5.20 4.92 13.50
CA GLU A 140 -6.09 5.19 12.37
C GLU A 140 -5.89 6.60 11.81
N ASN A 141 -5.87 7.61 12.70
CA ASN A 141 -5.67 9.00 12.30
C ASN A 141 -4.26 9.27 11.74
N MET A 142 -3.22 8.59 12.23
CA MET A 142 -1.87 8.70 11.66
C MET A 142 -1.83 8.24 10.19
N ILE A 143 -2.50 7.13 9.86
CA ILE A 143 -2.64 6.68 8.46
C ILE A 143 -3.41 7.71 7.64
N ARG A 144 -4.50 8.25 8.18
CA ARG A 144 -5.30 9.28 7.51
C ARG A 144 -4.46 10.51 7.17
N ASP A 145 -3.56 10.91 8.06
CA ASP A 145 -2.65 12.03 7.81
C ASP A 145 -1.63 11.70 6.71
N VAL A 146 -0.88 10.60 6.88
CA VAL A 146 0.22 10.21 5.97
C VAL A 146 -0.28 9.92 4.55
N TYR A 147 -1.44 9.29 4.41
CA TYR A 147 -2.00 8.89 3.11
C TYR A 147 -3.23 9.71 2.72
N SER A 148 -3.31 10.96 3.17
CA SER A 148 -4.45 11.84 2.92
C SER A 148 -4.78 11.99 1.43
N GLU A 149 -3.77 12.07 0.56
CA GLU A 149 -3.95 12.17 -0.90
C GLU A 149 -4.51 10.88 -1.50
N ASP A 150 -4.04 9.71 -1.06
CA ASP A 150 -4.59 8.41 -1.48
C ASP A 150 -6.08 8.31 -1.10
N ILE A 151 -6.40 8.66 0.15
CA ILE A 151 -7.76 8.61 0.68
C ILE A 151 -8.68 9.56 -0.09
N ARG A 152 -8.24 10.81 -0.30
CA ARG A 152 -9.02 11.82 -1.01
C ARG A 152 -9.23 11.46 -2.48
N THR A 153 -8.19 10.94 -3.14
CA THR A 153 -8.22 10.69 -4.59
C THR A 153 -9.11 9.51 -4.95
N TRP A 154 -9.09 8.46 -4.13
CA TRP A 154 -9.85 7.23 -4.42
C TRP A 154 -11.04 6.99 -3.51
N GLY A 155 -11.34 7.93 -2.60
CA GLY A 155 -12.52 7.89 -1.75
C GLY A 155 -12.53 6.77 -0.72
N TYR A 156 -11.35 6.34 -0.24
CA TYR A 156 -11.27 5.28 0.76
C TYR A 156 -11.80 5.71 2.13
N GLU A 157 -12.50 4.80 2.77
CA GLU A 157 -12.93 4.93 4.16
C GLU A 157 -12.31 3.84 5.02
N PHE A 158 -12.21 4.10 6.33
CA PHE A 158 -11.76 3.10 7.28
C PHE A 158 -12.84 2.05 7.49
N GLY A 159 -12.54 0.80 7.15
CA GLY A 159 -13.50 -0.30 7.25
C GLY A 159 -14.02 -0.81 5.89
N ASP A 160 -13.67 -0.14 4.77
CA ASP A 160 -14.01 -0.60 3.42
C ASP A 160 -13.39 -1.97 3.10
#